data_6c9dd5521fa5de8ac818245cb44a85b2
#
_entry.id   6c9dd5521fa5de8ac818245cb44a85b2
#
_cell.length_a   1.000
_cell.length_b   1.000
_cell.length_c   1.000
_cell.angle_alpha   90.00
_cell.angle_beta   90.00
_cell.angle_gamma   90.00
#
_symmetry.space_group_name_H-M   'P 1'
#
loop_
_entity.id
_entity.type
_entity.pdbx_description
1 polymer ?
#
loop_
_entity_poly.entity_id
_entity_poly.type
_entity_poly.pdbx_seq_one_letter_code
_entity_poly.pdbx_strand_id
1 'polypeptide(L)'
;MDTNYIIETKNLTKQYGSQKSVADLNIHVKRGRIYGLLGRNGAGKTTTMKMLLGLTKPTSGEVKIWGKSLQGNEKKLLPRIGSLIESPGFYPNLTATENLRIFATLRGVPNSHAIKDALDLVGLPYKDKKLFSQYSLGMKQRLAIALAVMHDPELLILDEPINGLDPIGIAEVRSFIRELCDARGKTILISSHILSEISLLADDIGIIDHGALLEEESLAELEQKSSKHIRFTLSNTAQAARILERNFHETHFSIQDDHNLRLHNMELPVGKIVTAFVENGLEVSEAHTCEESLEDYFKRVTGGEGIA
;
A
#
# COMPACT_ATOMS: atom_id res chain seq x y z
N MET A 1 27.99 -8.49 -0.26
CA MET A 1 27.04 -7.40 -0.58
C MET A 1 25.87 -7.57 0.38
N ASP A 2 25.86 -6.75 1.41
CA ASP A 2 24.72 -6.69 2.35
C ASP A 2 23.59 -5.95 1.62
N THR A 3 22.75 -6.72 0.92
CA THR A 3 21.59 -6.13 0.29
C THR A 3 20.54 -5.91 1.39
N ASN A 4 20.33 -4.67 1.76
CA ASN A 4 19.29 -4.25 2.69
C ASN A 4 17.87 -4.60 2.16
N TYR A 5 17.80 -5.06 0.91
CA TYR A 5 16.57 -5.43 0.23
C TYR A 5 16.32 -6.94 0.24
N ILE A 6 15.08 -7.32 0.53
CA ILE A 6 14.64 -8.71 0.49
C ILE A 6 14.01 -9.07 -0.87
N ILE A 7 13.35 -8.09 -1.51
CA ILE A 7 12.86 -8.20 -2.90
C ILE A 7 13.48 -7.05 -3.70
N GLU A 8 13.99 -7.37 -4.87
CA GLU A 8 14.41 -6.42 -5.90
C GLU A 8 13.88 -6.89 -7.26
N THR A 9 13.32 -6.00 -8.04
CA THR A 9 12.98 -6.29 -9.44
C THR A 9 13.78 -5.37 -10.36
N LYS A 10 14.12 -5.89 -11.53
CA LYS A 10 14.85 -5.13 -12.55
C LYS A 10 14.13 -5.20 -13.88
N ASN A 11 13.57 -4.08 -14.32
CA ASN A 11 12.82 -3.92 -15.56
C ASN A 11 11.77 -5.02 -15.76
N LEU A 12 11.09 -5.38 -14.64
CA LEU A 12 10.15 -6.48 -14.60
C LEU A 12 8.94 -6.16 -15.48
N THR A 13 8.71 -6.97 -16.50
CA THR A 13 7.65 -6.75 -17.49
C THR A 13 6.80 -8.00 -17.68
N LYS A 14 5.49 -7.81 -17.73
CA LYS A 14 4.53 -8.84 -18.12
C LYS A 14 3.59 -8.33 -19.20
N GLN A 15 3.56 -9.03 -20.32
CA GLN A 15 2.69 -8.76 -21.43
C GLN A 15 1.77 -9.96 -21.71
N TYR A 16 0.49 -9.69 -21.91
CA TYR A 16 -0.52 -10.63 -22.37
C TYR A 16 -1.06 -10.17 -23.72
N GLY A 17 -0.72 -10.90 -24.79
CA GLY A 17 -1.03 -10.47 -26.15
C GLY A 17 -0.43 -9.10 -26.46
N SER A 18 -1.25 -8.10 -26.79
CA SER A 18 -0.82 -6.71 -27.03
C SER A 18 -0.76 -5.85 -25.76
N GLN A 19 -1.35 -6.29 -24.64
CA GLN A 19 -1.45 -5.50 -23.42
C GLN A 19 -0.28 -5.75 -22.47
N LYS A 20 0.44 -4.70 -22.07
CA LYS A 20 1.40 -4.75 -20.98
C LYS A 20 0.66 -4.55 -19.65
N SER A 21 0.58 -5.60 -18.83
CA SER A 21 0.01 -5.54 -17.48
C SER A 21 1.00 -5.02 -16.44
N VAL A 22 2.31 -5.20 -16.69
CA VAL A 22 3.42 -4.64 -15.91
C VAL A 22 4.49 -4.24 -16.91
N ALA A 23 5.05 -3.04 -16.77
CA ALA A 23 6.01 -2.45 -17.68
C ALA A 23 7.22 -1.90 -16.92
N ASP A 24 8.38 -2.51 -17.14
CA ASP A 24 9.69 -2.06 -16.64
C ASP A 24 9.72 -1.72 -15.13
N LEU A 25 9.00 -2.52 -14.32
CA LEU A 25 8.83 -2.30 -12.88
C LEU A 25 10.13 -2.58 -12.11
N ASN A 26 10.55 -1.61 -11.31
CA ASN A 26 11.72 -1.70 -10.43
C ASN A 26 11.28 -1.37 -9.00
N ILE A 27 11.08 -2.39 -8.15
CA ILE A 27 10.71 -2.22 -6.73
C ILE A 27 11.79 -2.77 -5.81
N HIS A 28 11.91 -2.17 -4.61
CA HIS A 28 12.96 -2.44 -3.64
C HIS A 28 12.35 -2.58 -2.24
N VAL A 29 12.02 -3.82 -1.84
CA VAL A 29 11.43 -4.09 -0.53
C VAL A 29 12.52 -4.29 0.50
N LYS A 30 12.62 -3.40 1.50
CA LYS A 30 13.59 -3.47 2.59
C LYS A 30 13.24 -4.57 3.59
N ARG A 31 14.27 -5.18 4.19
CA ARG A 31 14.10 -6.21 5.22
C ARG A 31 13.46 -5.64 6.48
N GLY A 32 12.54 -6.41 7.11
CA GLY A 32 11.91 -6.07 8.38
C GLY A 32 10.99 -4.85 8.31
N ARG A 33 10.45 -4.56 7.12
CA ARG A 33 9.52 -3.45 6.88
C ARG A 33 8.27 -3.93 6.17
N ILE A 34 7.23 -3.13 6.25
CA ILE A 34 6.00 -3.31 5.50
C ILE A 34 6.05 -2.40 4.27
N TYR A 35 6.05 -3.01 3.09
CA TYR A 35 5.99 -2.31 1.81
C TYR A 35 4.57 -2.36 1.24
N GLY A 36 3.95 -1.21 1.05
CA GLY A 36 2.64 -1.05 0.42
C GLY A 36 2.75 -0.85 -1.09
N LEU A 37 2.26 -1.79 -1.90
CA LEU A 37 2.10 -1.61 -3.35
C LEU A 37 0.70 -1.06 -3.63
N LEU A 38 0.62 0.26 -3.83
CA LEU A 38 -0.63 0.99 -4.01
C LEU A 38 -0.93 1.20 -5.49
N GLY A 39 -2.19 1.05 -5.89
CA GLY A 39 -2.62 1.34 -7.25
C GLY A 39 -4.07 0.96 -7.50
N ARG A 40 -4.67 1.52 -8.54
CA ARG A 40 -6.05 1.23 -8.94
C ARG A 40 -6.26 -0.24 -9.31
N ASN A 41 -7.52 -0.67 -9.39
CA ASN A 41 -7.84 -1.98 -9.94
C ASN A 41 -7.35 -2.07 -11.40
N GLY A 42 -6.65 -3.15 -11.71
CA GLY A 42 -6.01 -3.31 -13.03
C GLY A 42 -4.65 -2.64 -13.21
N ALA A 43 -4.11 -1.92 -12.20
CA ALA A 43 -2.80 -1.27 -12.27
C ALA A 43 -1.60 -2.22 -12.37
N GLY A 44 -1.79 -3.53 -12.19
CA GLY A 44 -0.72 -4.54 -12.30
C GLY A 44 -0.24 -5.13 -10.97
N LYS A 45 -0.84 -4.76 -9.81
CA LYS A 45 -0.45 -5.23 -8.47
C LYS A 45 -0.42 -6.75 -8.36
N THR A 46 -1.56 -7.41 -8.57
CA THR A 46 -1.68 -8.88 -8.52
C THR A 46 -0.76 -9.58 -9.52
N THR A 47 -0.61 -9.04 -10.73
CA THR A 47 0.32 -9.57 -11.74
C THR A 47 1.76 -9.51 -11.25
N THR A 48 2.16 -8.39 -10.64
CA THR A 48 3.48 -8.24 -10.02
C THR A 48 3.69 -9.28 -8.93
N MET A 49 2.76 -9.43 -7.99
CA MET A 49 2.85 -10.42 -6.92
C MET A 49 2.90 -11.86 -7.46
N LYS A 50 2.12 -12.18 -8.48
CA LYS A 50 2.18 -13.49 -9.15
C LYS A 50 3.56 -13.76 -9.77
N MET A 51 4.24 -12.76 -10.32
CA MET A 51 5.60 -12.90 -10.83
C MET A 51 6.62 -13.09 -9.70
N LEU A 52 6.49 -12.39 -8.58
CA LEU A 52 7.34 -12.55 -7.39
C LEU A 52 7.23 -13.95 -6.77
N LEU A 53 6.09 -14.60 -6.93
CA LEU A 53 5.82 -15.95 -6.44
C LEU A 53 6.08 -17.05 -7.49
N GLY A 54 6.55 -16.68 -8.67
CA GLY A 54 6.77 -17.66 -9.76
C GLY A 54 5.48 -18.25 -10.33
N LEU A 55 4.31 -17.76 -9.94
CA LEU A 55 3.01 -18.21 -10.47
C LEU A 55 2.77 -17.75 -11.90
N THR A 56 3.46 -16.69 -12.30
CA THR A 56 3.45 -16.17 -13.67
C THR A 56 4.88 -15.84 -14.09
N LYS A 57 5.31 -16.37 -15.23
CA LYS A 57 6.65 -16.09 -15.77
C LYS A 57 6.68 -14.66 -16.34
N PRO A 58 7.67 -13.82 -15.98
CA PRO A 58 7.89 -12.54 -16.63
C PRO A 58 8.10 -12.69 -18.15
N THR A 59 7.69 -11.67 -18.91
CA THR A 59 8.02 -11.56 -20.35
C THR A 59 9.47 -11.12 -20.52
N SER A 60 9.92 -10.18 -19.65
CA SER A 60 11.31 -9.73 -19.56
C SER A 60 11.61 -9.22 -18.15
N GLY A 61 12.86 -8.92 -17.87
CA GLY A 61 13.32 -8.47 -16.56
C GLY A 61 13.64 -9.60 -15.58
N GLU A 62 13.96 -9.23 -14.35
CA GLU A 62 14.43 -10.16 -13.32
C GLU A 62 13.76 -9.88 -11.98
N VAL A 63 13.52 -10.95 -11.21
CA VAL A 63 13.12 -10.92 -9.80
C VAL A 63 14.26 -11.49 -8.97
N LYS A 64 14.72 -10.75 -7.96
CA LYS A 64 15.65 -11.24 -6.94
C LYS A 64 14.98 -11.26 -5.59
N ILE A 65 15.18 -12.34 -4.85
CA ILE A 65 14.70 -12.50 -3.47
C ILE A 65 15.91 -12.93 -2.62
N TRP A 66 16.19 -12.20 -1.54
CA TRP A 66 17.42 -12.34 -0.75
C TRP A 66 18.69 -12.26 -1.61
N GLY A 67 18.70 -11.34 -2.59
CA GLY A 67 19.84 -11.16 -3.53
C GLY A 67 20.05 -12.28 -4.55
N LYS A 68 19.17 -13.30 -4.59
CA LYS A 68 19.24 -14.42 -5.54
C LYS A 68 18.13 -14.30 -6.59
N SER A 69 18.47 -14.55 -7.85
CA SER A 69 17.45 -14.65 -8.90
C SER A 69 16.40 -15.71 -8.53
N LEU A 70 15.12 -15.36 -8.67
CA LEU A 70 14.04 -16.32 -8.44
C LEU A 70 14.12 -17.46 -9.44
N GLN A 71 14.38 -17.13 -10.71
CA GLN A 71 14.49 -18.11 -11.77
C GLN A 71 15.65 -19.09 -11.50
N GLY A 72 15.31 -20.37 -11.42
CA GLY A 72 16.26 -21.46 -11.11
C GLY A 72 16.52 -21.67 -9.62
N ASN A 73 15.95 -20.84 -8.74
CA ASN A 73 16.07 -20.99 -7.29
C ASN A 73 14.71 -21.15 -6.57
N GLU A 74 13.62 -21.35 -7.31
CA GLU A 74 12.25 -21.39 -6.81
C GLU A 74 12.10 -22.37 -5.63
N LYS A 75 12.65 -23.60 -5.78
CA LYS A 75 12.58 -24.64 -4.73
C LYS A 75 13.26 -24.25 -3.42
N LYS A 76 14.22 -23.30 -3.45
CA LYS A 76 14.94 -22.83 -2.26
C LYS A 76 14.32 -21.60 -1.66
N LEU A 77 13.73 -20.72 -2.48
CA LEU A 77 13.24 -19.42 -2.06
C LEU A 77 11.76 -19.46 -1.66
N LEU A 78 10.90 -20.08 -2.48
CA LEU A 78 9.45 -20.07 -2.27
C LEU A 78 8.98 -20.73 -0.95
N PRO A 79 9.61 -21.81 -0.42
CA PRO A 79 9.22 -22.35 0.88
C PRO A 79 9.38 -21.39 2.06
N ARG A 80 10.18 -20.33 1.93
CA ARG A 80 10.42 -19.29 2.94
C ARG A 80 9.45 -18.10 2.81
N ILE A 81 8.51 -18.17 1.87
CA ILE A 81 7.55 -17.10 1.57
C ILE A 81 6.16 -17.58 1.95
N GLY A 82 5.48 -16.80 2.77
CA GLY A 82 4.05 -16.90 2.97
C GLY A 82 3.31 -16.03 1.96
N SER A 83 2.22 -16.51 1.42
CA SER A 83 1.48 -15.74 0.41
C SER A 83 -0.02 -15.90 0.55
N LEU A 84 -0.71 -14.79 0.25
CA LEU A 84 -2.14 -14.72 0.06
C LEU A 84 -2.36 -14.01 -1.28
N ILE A 85 -2.68 -14.76 -2.33
CA ILE A 85 -3.05 -14.26 -3.65
C ILE A 85 -4.43 -14.82 -3.96
N GLU A 86 -5.39 -13.93 -4.10
CA GLU A 86 -6.81 -14.30 -4.24
C GLU A 86 -7.31 -15.09 -3.01
N SER A 87 -8.44 -15.76 -3.10
CA SER A 87 -8.99 -16.54 -1.98
C SER A 87 -8.42 -17.96 -1.98
N PRO A 88 -7.83 -18.44 -0.88
CA PRO A 88 -7.41 -19.82 -0.76
C PRO A 88 -8.58 -20.80 -0.96
N GLY A 89 -8.29 -21.92 -1.64
CA GLY A 89 -9.26 -22.98 -1.88
C GLY A 89 -9.53 -23.82 -0.63
N PHE A 90 -10.13 -23.22 0.39
CA PHE A 90 -10.54 -23.94 1.59
C PHE A 90 -11.77 -24.83 1.33
N TYR A 91 -11.84 -25.96 2.02
CA TYR A 91 -12.97 -26.88 1.98
C TYR A 91 -14.10 -26.33 2.83
N PRO A 92 -15.30 -26.06 2.25
CA PRO A 92 -16.40 -25.42 2.96
C PRO A 92 -17.03 -26.26 4.08
N ASN A 93 -16.89 -27.57 3.99
CA ASN A 93 -17.41 -28.57 4.93
C ASN A 93 -16.40 -28.98 6.01
N LEU A 94 -15.26 -28.32 6.10
CA LEU A 94 -14.26 -28.53 7.14
C LEU A 94 -14.15 -27.32 8.06
N THR A 95 -13.68 -27.54 9.28
CA THR A 95 -13.33 -26.51 10.25
C THR A 95 -12.01 -25.79 9.84
N ALA A 96 -11.69 -24.67 10.49
CA ALA A 96 -10.40 -23.98 10.27
C ALA A 96 -9.21 -24.91 10.52
N THR A 97 -9.22 -25.61 11.65
CA THR A 97 -8.13 -26.53 12.04
C THR A 97 -7.94 -27.67 11.04
N GLU A 98 -9.05 -28.24 10.55
CA GLU A 98 -9.00 -29.32 9.56
C GLU A 98 -8.46 -28.80 8.21
N ASN A 99 -8.92 -27.65 7.76
CA ASN A 99 -8.40 -27.01 6.57
C ASN A 99 -6.88 -26.76 6.69
N LEU A 100 -6.42 -26.11 7.75
CA LEU A 100 -4.99 -25.83 7.94
C LEU A 100 -4.17 -27.12 8.07
N ARG A 101 -4.72 -28.20 8.62
CA ARG A 101 -4.03 -29.49 8.71
C ARG A 101 -3.73 -30.08 7.32
N ILE A 102 -4.66 -29.97 6.37
CA ILE A 102 -4.42 -30.39 4.99
C ILE A 102 -3.23 -29.63 4.39
N PHE A 103 -3.25 -28.31 4.50
CA PHE A 103 -2.17 -27.48 3.96
C PHE A 103 -0.85 -27.67 4.71
N ALA A 104 -0.86 -27.88 6.03
CA ALA A 104 0.33 -28.21 6.80
C ALA A 104 0.98 -29.51 6.30
N THR A 105 0.17 -30.54 6.03
CA THR A 105 0.65 -31.81 5.46
C THR A 105 1.25 -31.61 4.07
N LEU A 106 0.57 -30.86 3.19
CA LEU A 106 1.04 -30.59 1.83
C LEU A 106 2.36 -29.78 1.81
N ARG A 107 2.54 -28.87 2.77
CA ARG A 107 3.77 -28.07 2.91
C ARG A 107 4.87 -28.75 3.71
N GLY A 108 4.60 -29.91 4.31
CA GLY A 108 5.57 -30.59 5.17
C GLY A 108 5.90 -29.81 6.43
N VAL A 109 4.96 -29.08 7.02
CA VAL A 109 5.16 -28.31 8.26
C VAL A 109 5.36 -29.26 9.44
N PRO A 110 6.56 -29.33 10.05
CA PRO A 110 6.88 -30.35 11.04
C PRO A 110 6.36 -30.03 12.45
N ASN A 111 6.03 -28.78 12.73
CA ASN A 111 5.64 -28.32 14.06
C ASN A 111 4.16 -28.64 14.34
N SER A 112 3.90 -29.51 15.32
CA SER A 112 2.54 -29.86 15.74
C SER A 112 1.74 -28.68 16.31
N HIS A 113 2.40 -27.62 16.78
CA HIS A 113 1.77 -26.42 17.33
C HIS A 113 1.54 -25.33 16.27
N ALA A 114 2.15 -25.43 15.09
CA ALA A 114 2.10 -24.39 14.05
C ALA A 114 0.67 -23.94 13.68
N ILE A 115 -0.26 -24.90 13.60
CA ILE A 115 -1.67 -24.59 13.29
C ILE A 115 -2.31 -23.80 14.44
N LYS A 116 -2.07 -24.22 15.70
CA LYS A 116 -2.61 -23.53 16.87
C LYS A 116 -2.06 -22.11 16.96
N ASP A 117 -0.74 -21.96 16.83
CA ASP A 117 -0.05 -20.69 16.93
C ASP A 117 -0.50 -19.71 15.81
N ALA A 118 -0.74 -20.23 14.60
CA ALA A 118 -1.25 -19.44 13.49
C ALA A 118 -2.72 -19.01 13.70
N LEU A 119 -3.56 -19.87 14.26
CA LEU A 119 -4.95 -19.54 14.58
C LEU A 119 -5.03 -18.56 15.75
N ASP A 120 -4.24 -18.75 16.80
CA ASP A 120 -4.18 -17.86 17.96
C ASP A 120 -3.73 -16.44 17.51
N LEU A 121 -2.74 -16.34 16.62
CA LEU A 121 -2.26 -15.07 16.07
C LEU A 121 -3.39 -14.25 15.41
N VAL A 122 -4.25 -14.92 14.66
CA VAL A 122 -5.35 -14.24 13.93
C VAL A 122 -6.66 -14.23 14.72
N GLY A 123 -6.66 -14.60 16.00
CA GLY A 123 -7.84 -14.60 16.87
C GLY A 123 -8.92 -15.58 16.45
N LEU A 124 -8.55 -16.72 15.85
CA LEU A 124 -9.47 -17.79 15.50
C LEU A 124 -9.29 -18.98 16.46
N PRO A 125 -10.39 -19.56 17.00
CA PRO A 125 -10.28 -20.65 17.97
C PRO A 125 -9.80 -21.95 17.34
N TYR A 126 -8.78 -22.58 17.95
CA TYR A 126 -8.19 -23.83 17.46
C TYR A 126 -9.16 -25.03 17.51
N LYS A 127 -10.06 -25.08 18.49
CA LYS A 127 -11.02 -26.21 18.70
C LYS A 127 -12.46 -25.83 18.34
N ASP A 128 -12.65 -24.96 17.36
CA ASP A 128 -13.99 -24.60 16.89
C ASP A 128 -14.58 -25.73 16.02
N LYS A 129 -15.87 -25.97 16.19
CA LYS A 129 -16.66 -26.90 15.36
C LYS A 129 -17.32 -26.19 14.16
N LYS A 130 -17.22 -24.86 14.08
CA LYS A 130 -17.81 -24.06 13.02
C LYS A 130 -17.14 -24.38 11.70
N LEU A 131 -17.93 -24.71 10.69
CA LEU A 131 -17.44 -25.02 9.34
C LEU A 131 -17.02 -23.74 8.60
N PHE A 132 -16.07 -23.85 7.70
CA PHE A 132 -15.61 -22.72 6.88
C PHE A 132 -16.74 -22.05 6.08
N SER A 133 -17.73 -22.83 5.62
CA SER A 133 -18.92 -22.29 4.95
C SER A 133 -19.72 -21.31 5.81
N GLN A 134 -19.62 -21.40 7.13
CA GLN A 134 -20.33 -20.56 8.10
C GLN A 134 -19.52 -19.33 8.54
N TYR A 135 -18.28 -19.17 8.03
CA TYR A 135 -17.39 -18.05 8.37
C TYR A 135 -17.87 -16.76 7.72
N SER A 136 -17.80 -15.66 8.47
CA SER A 136 -17.91 -14.32 7.89
C SER A 136 -16.70 -14.06 6.96
N LEU A 137 -16.80 -13.04 6.12
CA LEU A 137 -15.68 -12.65 5.24
C LEU A 137 -14.41 -12.37 6.04
N GLY A 138 -14.51 -11.61 7.16
CA GLY A 138 -13.37 -11.34 8.04
C GLY A 138 -12.76 -12.60 8.65
N MET A 139 -13.58 -13.59 9.08
CA MET A 139 -13.07 -14.88 9.56
C MET A 139 -12.35 -15.66 8.44
N LYS A 140 -12.88 -15.63 7.22
CA LYS A 140 -12.25 -16.26 6.06
C LYS A 140 -10.90 -15.62 5.73
N GLN A 141 -10.82 -14.32 5.80
CA GLN A 141 -9.59 -13.56 5.57
C GLN A 141 -8.55 -13.85 6.65
N ARG A 142 -8.94 -13.86 7.92
CA ARG A 142 -8.07 -14.24 9.03
C ARG A 142 -7.53 -15.67 8.87
N LEU A 143 -8.36 -16.61 8.46
CA LEU A 143 -7.89 -17.98 8.18
C LEU A 143 -6.90 -18.03 7.00
N ALA A 144 -7.10 -17.23 5.98
CA ALA A 144 -6.16 -17.12 4.86
C ALA A 144 -4.80 -16.55 5.29
N ILE A 145 -4.79 -15.57 6.18
CA ILE A 145 -3.55 -15.06 6.79
C ILE A 145 -2.89 -16.14 7.66
N ALA A 146 -3.68 -16.86 8.50
CA ALA A 146 -3.16 -17.97 9.29
C ALA A 146 -2.45 -19.02 8.42
N LEU A 147 -3.04 -19.37 7.26
CA LEU A 147 -2.39 -20.26 6.27
C LEU A 147 -1.07 -19.69 5.75
N ALA A 148 -1.02 -18.38 5.47
CA ALA A 148 0.17 -17.74 4.95
C ALA A 148 1.32 -17.72 5.96
N VAL A 149 1.04 -17.64 7.27
CA VAL A 149 2.06 -17.53 8.34
C VAL A 149 2.40 -18.86 9.02
N MET A 150 1.60 -19.90 8.85
CA MET A 150 1.68 -21.16 9.59
C MET A 150 3.04 -21.85 9.55
N HIS A 151 3.79 -21.68 8.47
CA HIS A 151 5.13 -22.28 8.29
C HIS A 151 6.28 -21.35 8.70
N ASP A 152 5.96 -20.27 9.43
CA ASP A 152 6.89 -19.25 9.94
C ASP A 152 7.78 -18.60 8.87
N PRO A 153 7.22 -18.07 7.77
CA PRO A 153 7.99 -17.49 6.68
C PRO A 153 8.74 -16.22 7.11
N GLU A 154 9.85 -15.89 6.42
CA GLU A 154 10.58 -14.64 6.61
C GLU A 154 9.97 -13.47 5.83
N LEU A 155 9.32 -13.79 4.70
CA LEU A 155 8.67 -12.85 3.78
C LEU A 155 7.20 -13.22 3.61
N LEU A 156 6.33 -12.22 3.69
CA LEU A 156 4.90 -12.34 3.37
C LEU A 156 4.56 -11.50 2.15
N ILE A 157 3.77 -12.06 1.24
CA ILE A 157 3.22 -11.36 0.07
C ILE A 157 1.70 -11.50 0.13
N LEU A 158 1.01 -10.39 0.41
CA LEU A 158 -0.42 -10.36 0.70
C LEU A 158 -1.14 -9.46 -0.31
N ASP A 159 -1.96 -10.05 -1.18
CA ASP A 159 -2.74 -9.33 -2.19
C ASP A 159 -4.10 -8.93 -1.62
N GLU A 160 -4.36 -7.63 -1.49
CA GLU A 160 -5.60 -7.04 -1.00
C GLU A 160 -6.15 -7.68 0.31
N PRO A 161 -5.33 -7.89 1.38
CA PRO A 161 -5.75 -8.69 2.53
C PRO A 161 -6.85 -8.06 3.39
N ILE A 162 -7.14 -6.77 3.21
CA ILE A 162 -8.17 -6.02 3.96
C ILE A 162 -9.40 -5.69 3.12
N ASN A 163 -9.39 -6.06 1.83
CA ASN A 163 -10.48 -5.72 0.91
C ASN A 163 -11.81 -6.38 1.31
N GLY A 164 -12.88 -5.58 1.32
CA GLY A 164 -14.25 -6.04 1.60
C GLY A 164 -14.53 -6.33 3.09
N LEU A 165 -13.61 -6.00 3.99
CA LEU A 165 -13.83 -6.12 5.43
C LEU A 165 -14.57 -4.90 5.97
N ASP A 166 -15.26 -5.08 7.08
CA ASP A 166 -15.81 -4.00 7.89
C ASP A 166 -14.68 -3.26 8.64
N PRO A 167 -14.91 -2.05 9.18
CA PRO A 167 -13.86 -1.28 9.87
C PRO A 167 -13.19 -2.02 11.03
N ILE A 168 -13.92 -2.87 11.75
CA ILE A 168 -13.37 -3.68 12.85
C ILE A 168 -12.43 -4.74 12.29
N GLY A 169 -12.84 -5.47 11.26
CA GLY A 169 -12.02 -6.48 10.58
C GLY A 169 -10.76 -5.90 9.96
N ILE A 170 -10.83 -4.70 9.38
CA ILE A 170 -9.67 -3.96 8.86
C ILE A 170 -8.67 -3.69 9.99
N ALA A 171 -9.14 -3.14 11.13
CA ALA A 171 -8.29 -2.82 12.27
C ALA A 171 -7.61 -4.08 12.85
N GLU A 172 -8.34 -5.19 12.96
CA GLU A 172 -7.79 -6.48 13.41
C GLU A 172 -6.70 -7.00 12.47
N VAL A 173 -6.97 -7.06 11.16
CA VAL A 173 -5.99 -7.54 10.17
C VAL A 173 -4.76 -6.65 10.14
N ARG A 174 -4.92 -5.35 10.23
CA ARG A 174 -3.80 -4.39 10.32
C ARG A 174 -2.95 -4.65 11.57
N SER A 175 -3.58 -4.89 12.72
CA SER A 175 -2.87 -5.20 13.95
C SER A 175 -2.03 -6.48 13.82
N PHE A 176 -2.56 -7.55 13.21
CA PHE A 176 -1.81 -8.79 12.97
C PHE A 176 -0.62 -8.58 12.04
N ILE A 177 -0.81 -7.84 10.94
CA ILE A 177 0.26 -7.55 10.00
C ILE A 177 1.37 -6.73 10.68
N ARG A 178 1.00 -5.73 11.48
CA ARG A 178 1.97 -4.91 12.22
C ARG A 178 2.72 -5.75 13.25
N GLU A 179 2.02 -6.60 14.03
CA GLU A 179 2.65 -7.53 14.99
C GLU A 179 3.66 -8.46 14.31
N LEU A 180 3.33 -9.01 13.14
CA LEU A 180 4.25 -9.87 12.38
C LEU A 180 5.54 -9.14 11.99
N CYS A 181 5.45 -7.87 11.64
CA CYS A 181 6.61 -7.06 11.30
C CYS A 181 7.41 -6.67 12.55
N ASP A 182 6.75 -6.01 13.52
CA ASP A 182 7.43 -5.37 14.65
C ASP A 182 7.94 -6.38 15.69
N ALA A 183 7.09 -7.35 16.07
CA ALA A 183 7.42 -8.32 17.11
C ALA A 183 8.17 -9.55 16.60
N ARG A 184 7.94 -9.94 15.33
CA ARG A 184 8.53 -11.16 14.76
C ARG A 184 9.55 -10.89 13.66
N GLY A 185 9.85 -9.62 13.33
CA GLY A 185 10.85 -9.21 12.35
C GLY A 185 10.56 -9.67 10.91
N LYS A 186 9.28 -9.92 10.57
CA LYS A 186 8.91 -10.35 9.22
C LYS A 186 8.97 -9.19 8.25
N THR A 187 9.30 -9.47 7.00
CA THR A 187 9.16 -8.51 5.90
C THR A 187 7.82 -8.76 5.20
N ILE A 188 7.10 -7.71 4.88
CA ILE A 188 5.75 -7.86 4.33
C ILE A 188 5.60 -6.95 3.09
N LEU A 189 5.18 -7.53 1.98
CA LEU A 189 4.69 -6.83 0.80
C LEU A 189 3.17 -6.98 0.77
N ILE A 190 2.47 -5.86 0.81
CA ILE A 190 1.00 -5.82 0.78
C ILE A 190 0.53 -4.98 -0.39
N SER A 191 -0.49 -5.42 -1.12
CA SER A 191 -1.18 -4.58 -2.10
C SER A 191 -2.46 -3.99 -1.52
N SER A 192 -2.80 -2.80 -1.99
CA SER A 192 -4.13 -2.21 -1.78
C SER A 192 -4.45 -1.22 -2.90
N HIS A 193 -5.73 -0.94 -3.05
CA HIS A 193 -6.23 0.19 -3.82
C HIS A 193 -6.71 1.32 -2.91
N ILE A 194 -6.65 1.17 -1.59
CA ILE A 194 -7.12 2.14 -0.58
C ILE A 194 -5.90 2.74 0.12
N LEU A 195 -5.60 4.02 -0.20
CA LEU A 195 -4.43 4.71 0.34
C LEU A 195 -4.52 4.93 1.85
N SER A 196 -5.69 5.36 2.36
CA SER A 196 -5.90 5.59 3.80
C SER A 196 -5.65 4.36 4.66
N GLU A 197 -5.83 3.15 4.12
CA GLU A 197 -5.52 1.91 4.83
C GLU A 197 -4.02 1.58 4.79
N ILE A 198 -3.37 1.82 3.66
CA ILE A 198 -1.94 1.57 3.49
C ILE A 198 -1.11 2.56 4.31
N SER A 199 -1.50 3.84 4.37
CA SER A 199 -0.79 4.86 5.15
C SER A 199 -0.79 4.59 6.66
N LEU A 200 -1.76 3.83 7.16
CA LEU A 200 -1.79 3.41 8.57
C LEU A 200 -0.97 2.13 8.85
N LEU A 201 -0.41 1.51 7.81
CA LEU A 201 0.22 0.20 7.92
C LEU A 201 1.64 0.15 7.35
N ALA A 202 1.88 0.74 6.18
CA ALA A 202 3.14 0.62 5.46
C ALA A 202 4.23 1.55 6.01
N ASP A 203 5.48 1.10 5.89
CA ASP A 203 6.67 1.91 6.16
C ASP A 203 7.22 2.53 4.87
N ASP A 204 7.17 1.78 3.76
CA ASP A 204 7.54 2.21 2.42
C ASP A 204 6.37 1.98 1.46
N ILE A 205 6.20 2.83 0.46
CA ILE A 205 5.10 2.76 -0.51
C ILE A 205 5.66 2.80 -1.93
N GLY A 206 5.15 1.92 -2.78
CA GLY A 206 5.29 1.99 -4.24
C GLY A 206 3.93 2.28 -4.88
N ILE A 207 3.85 3.33 -5.68
CA ILE A 207 2.65 3.70 -6.42
C ILE A 207 2.77 3.14 -7.84
N ILE A 208 1.83 2.25 -8.20
CA ILE A 208 1.78 1.66 -9.55
C ILE A 208 0.51 2.10 -10.27
N ASP A 209 0.65 2.52 -11.52
CA ASP A 209 -0.48 2.78 -12.40
C ASP A 209 -0.16 2.32 -13.83
N HIS A 210 -1.17 1.77 -14.54
CA HIS A 210 -1.01 1.22 -15.90
C HIS A 210 0.21 0.30 -16.07
N GLY A 211 0.56 -0.44 -15.02
CA GLY A 211 1.68 -1.39 -15.01
C GLY A 211 3.06 -0.76 -14.75
N ALA A 212 3.17 0.55 -14.63
CA ALA A 212 4.41 1.26 -14.36
C ALA A 212 4.49 1.74 -12.91
N LEU A 213 5.68 1.70 -12.31
CA LEU A 213 5.93 2.33 -11.02
C LEU A 213 6.07 3.83 -11.23
N LEU A 214 5.21 4.61 -10.61
CA LEU A 214 5.23 6.07 -10.68
C LEU A 214 6.13 6.65 -9.60
N GLU A 215 6.13 6.05 -8.41
CA GLU A 215 6.89 6.54 -7.26
C GLU A 215 7.19 5.39 -6.28
N GLU A 216 8.34 5.46 -5.61
CA GLU A 216 8.75 4.52 -4.55
C GLU A 216 9.50 5.30 -3.47
N GLU A 217 8.89 5.42 -2.28
CA GLU A 217 9.45 6.19 -1.17
C GLU A 217 9.01 5.65 0.20
N SER A 218 9.64 6.13 1.27
CA SER A 218 9.11 5.91 2.61
C SER A 218 7.85 6.74 2.83
N LEU A 219 6.94 6.23 3.65
CA LEU A 219 5.72 6.97 4.01
C LEU A 219 6.06 8.33 4.65
N ALA A 220 7.11 8.38 5.49
CA ALA A 220 7.55 9.62 6.12
C ALA A 220 8.02 10.68 5.10
N GLU A 221 8.70 10.26 4.02
CA GLU A 221 9.09 11.16 2.92
C GLU A 221 7.88 11.64 2.13
N LEU A 222 6.91 10.77 1.87
CA LEU A 222 5.66 11.14 1.21
C LEU A 222 4.84 12.14 2.04
N GLU A 223 4.76 11.94 3.36
CA GLU A 223 4.10 12.88 4.28
C GLU A 223 4.79 14.25 4.30
N GLN A 224 6.11 14.31 4.19
CA GLN A 224 6.85 15.57 4.06
C GLN A 224 6.62 16.27 2.73
N LYS A 225 6.43 15.51 1.64
CA LYS A 225 6.11 16.03 0.31
C LYS A 225 4.65 16.49 0.18
N SER A 226 3.76 15.98 1.02
CA SER A 226 2.38 16.47 1.09
C SER A 226 2.41 17.90 1.63
N SER A 227 2.43 18.87 0.71
CA SER A 227 2.74 20.25 1.00
C SER A 227 1.60 20.90 1.77
N LYS A 228 1.91 21.36 3.01
CA LYS A 228 1.06 22.33 3.69
C LYS A 228 0.94 23.57 2.81
N HIS A 229 -0.27 24.03 2.60
CA HIS A 229 -0.51 25.26 1.86
C HIS A 229 -1.64 26.06 2.53
N ILE A 230 -1.63 27.37 2.30
CA ILE A 230 -2.74 28.21 2.74
C ILE A 230 -3.69 28.36 1.54
N ARG A 231 -4.91 27.92 1.70
CA ARG A 231 -5.97 28.11 0.71
C ARG A 231 -6.71 29.40 1.00
N PHE A 232 -6.82 30.23 -0.02
CA PHE A 232 -7.64 31.42 -0.04
C PHE A 232 -8.78 31.24 -1.04
N THR A 233 -10.01 31.51 -0.58
CA THR A 233 -11.16 31.68 -1.46
C THR A 233 -11.51 33.16 -1.49
N LEU A 234 -11.46 33.76 -2.68
CA LEU A 234 -11.53 35.21 -2.86
C LEU A 234 -12.19 35.62 -4.18
N SER A 235 -12.54 36.91 -4.31
CA SER A 235 -13.29 37.41 -5.47
C SER A 235 -12.50 37.41 -6.78
N ASN A 236 -11.15 37.49 -6.73
CA ASN A 236 -10.29 37.51 -7.94
C ASN A 236 -8.87 37.06 -7.65
N THR A 237 -8.53 35.85 -8.14
CA THR A 237 -7.20 35.21 -7.92
C THR A 237 -6.07 35.91 -8.68
N ALA A 238 -6.33 36.48 -9.87
CA ALA A 238 -5.31 37.19 -10.64
C ALA A 238 -4.85 38.48 -9.94
N GLN A 239 -5.79 39.18 -9.27
CA GLN A 239 -5.45 40.36 -8.46
C GLN A 239 -4.71 39.96 -7.19
N ALA A 240 -5.13 38.89 -6.53
CA ALA A 240 -4.46 38.36 -5.33
C ALA A 240 -3.00 37.94 -5.63
N ALA A 241 -2.75 37.29 -6.75
CA ALA A 241 -1.41 36.92 -7.20
C ALA A 241 -0.48 38.15 -7.33
N ARG A 242 -0.98 39.24 -7.95
CA ARG A 242 -0.21 40.48 -8.07
C ARG A 242 0.10 41.12 -6.72
N ILE A 243 -0.80 41.01 -5.73
CA ILE A 243 -0.58 41.52 -4.39
C ILE A 243 0.50 40.70 -3.68
N LEU A 244 0.45 39.37 -3.80
CA LEU A 244 1.47 38.48 -3.23
C LEU A 244 2.86 38.80 -3.80
N GLU A 245 2.97 38.94 -5.12
CA GLU A 245 4.24 39.30 -5.78
C GLU A 245 4.76 40.68 -5.36
N ARG A 246 3.91 41.71 -5.33
CA ARG A 246 4.32 43.08 -5.07
C ARG A 246 4.61 43.38 -3.60
N ASN A 247 3.70 42.90 -2.68
CA ASN A 247 3.74 43.30 -1.28
C ASN A 247 4.52 42.32 -0.41
N PHE A 248 4.60 41.03 -0.83
CA PHE A 248 5.24 39.97 -0.06
C PHE A 248 6.44 39.33 -0.78
N HIS A 249 6.72 39.75 -2.04
CA HIS A 249 7.76 39.15 -2.91
C HIS A 249 7.62 37.63 -3.04
N GLU A 250 6.36 37.13 -3.02
CA GLU A 250 6.04 35.72 -2.97
C GLU A 250 5.57 35.25 -4.35
N THR A 251 6.23 34.19 -4.85
CA THR A 251 5.94 33.58 -6.15
C THR A 251 5.54 32.10 -6.05
N HIS A 252 5.71 31.47 -4.85
CA HIS A 252 5.35 30.08 -4.62
C HIS A 252 3.85 29.95 -4.29
N PHE A 253 3.01 30.25 -5.25
CA PHE A 253 1.57 30.04 -5.18
C PHE A 253 1.05 29.40 -6.47
N SER A 254 -0.16 28.81 -6.40
CA SER A 254 -0.86 28.25 -7.56
C SER A 254 -2.31 28.72 -7.59
N ILE A 255 -2.76 29.15 -8.76
CA ILE A 255 -4.16 29.51 -9.02
C ILE A 255 -4.86 28.23 -9.46
N GLN A 256 -5.93 27.87 -8.74
CA GLN A 256 -6.71 26.67 -9.04
C GLN A 256 -7.85 27.00 -10.00
N ASP A 257 -8.52 28.12 -9.74
CA ASP A 257 -9.62 28.68 -10.55
C ASP A 257 -9.74 30.19 -10.28
N ASP A 258 -10.78 30.83 -10.77
CA ASP A 258 -11.01 32.28 -10.62
C ASP A 258 -11.20 32.74 -9.18
N HIS A 259 -11.50 31.81 -8.26
CA HIS A 259 -11.81 32.10 -6.86
C HIS A 259 -10.87 31.44 -5.84
N ASN A 260 -10.13 30.42 -6.23
CA ASN A 260 -9.29 29.63 -5.33
C ASN A 260 -7.79 29.78 -5.66
N LEU A 261 -7.02 30.23 -4.66
CA LEU A 261 -5.57 30.36 -4.71
C LEU A 261 -4.94 29.56 -3.58
N ARG A 262 -3.86 28.84 -3.86
CA ARG A 262 -3.05 28.12 -2.89
C ARG A 262 -1.69 28.81 -2.74
N LEU A 263 -1.32 29.16 -1.52
CA LEU A 263 -0.01 29.68 -1.16
C LEU A 263 0.79 28.58 -0.48
N HIS A 264 1.95 28.25 -1.03
CA HIS A 264 2.79 27.15 -0.55
C HIS A 264 3.78 27.58 0.54
N ASN A 265 4.03 28.88 0.70
CA ASN A 265 4.89 29.41 1.73
C ASN A 265 4.12 29.56 3.05
N MET A 266 4.42 28.70 4.02
CA MET A 266 3.78 28.67 5.35
C MET A 266 4.37 29.69 6.34
N GLU A 267 5.51 30.30 6.02
CA GLU A 267 6.17 31.28 6.92
C GLU A 267 5.50 32.65 6.89
N LEU A 268 4.74 32.91 5.82
CA LEU A 268 4.05 34.21 5.69
C LEU A 268 2.84 34.30 6.63
N PRO A 269 2.69 35.42 7.33
CA PRO A 269 1.60 35.60 8.27
C PRO A 269 0.25 35.79 7.54
N VAL A 270 -0.62 34.76 7.60
CA VAL A 270 -1.94 34.74 6.93
C VAL A 270 -2.76 36.00 7.18
N GLY A 271 -2.77 36.47 8.42
CA GLY A 271 -3.52 37.68 8.79
C GLY A 271 -3.06 38.92 8.01
N LYS A 272 -1.75 39.11 7.79
CA LYS A 272 -1.23 40.26 7.01
C LYS A 272 -1.59 40.14 5.54
N ILE A 273 -1.60 38.89 5.00
CA ILE A 273 -2.00 38.63 3.62
C ILE A 273 -3.47 38.96 3.42
N VAL A 274 -4.34 38.49 4.32
CA VAL A 274 -5.79 38.77 4.29
C VAL A 274 -6.03 40.27 4.37
N THR A 275 -5.35 40.98 5.29
CA THR A 275 -5.45 42.44 5.39
C THR A 275 -5.07 43.12 4.08
N ALA A 276 -3.94 42.74 3.48
CA ALA A 276 -3.52 43.31 2.21
C ALA A 276 -4.50 43.03 1.08
N PHE A 277 -5.12 41.84 1.02
CA PHE A 277 -6.17 41.54 0.04
C PHE A 277 -7.37 42.45 0.20
N VAL A 278 -7.87 42.59 1.43
CA VAL A 278 -9.06 43.42 1.74
C VAL A 278 -8.77 44.90 1.47
N GLU A 279 -7.61 45.45 1.89
CA GLU A 279 -7.20 46.82 1.62
C GLU A 279 -7.09 47.15 0.12
N ASN A 280 -6.82 46.14 -0.72
CA ASN A 280 -6.79 46.28 -2.16
C ASN A 280 -8.13 45.92 -2.84
N GLY A 281 -9.23 45.80 -2.09
CA GLY A 281 -10.59 45.67 -2.61
C GLY A 281 -10.98 44.24 -2.97
N LEU A 282 -10.24 43.24 -2.49
CA LEU A 282 -10.63 41.83 -2.66
C LEU A 282 -11.55 41.40 -1.49
N GLU A 283 -12.60 40.66 -1.82
CA GLU A 283 -13.38 39.94 -0.83
C GLU A 283 -12.69 38.58 -0.58
N VAL A 284 -12.38 38.31 0.67
CA VAL A 284 -11.81 37.03 1.13
C VAL A 284 -12.90 36.27 1.88
N SER A 285 -13.42 35.21 1.29
CA SER A 285 -14.45 34.37 1.90
C SER A 285 -13.86 33.36 2.87
N GLU A 286 -12.69 32.81 2.55
CA GLU A 286 -11.99 31.83 3.38
C GLU A 286 -10.48 32.00 3.29
N ALA A 287 -9.79 31.77 4.43
CA ALA A 287 -8.34 31.66 4.51
C ALA A 287 -7.99 30.63 5.58
N HIS A 288 -7.55 29.45 5.17
CA HIS A 288 -7.19 28.39 6.10
C HIS A 288 -6.01 27.57 5.62
N THR A 289 -5.26 27.02 6.57
CA THR A 289 -4.18 26.09 6.30
C THR A 289 -4.76 24.75 5.89
N CYS A 290 -4.39 24.27 4.72
CA CYS A 290 -4.65 22.92 4.24
C CYS A 290 -3.37 22.11 4.31
N GLU A 291 -3.49 20.87 4.69
CA GLU A 291 -2.50 19.85 4.37
C GLU A 291 -3.03 19.13 3.12
N GLU A 292 -2.19 19.02 2.07
CA GLU A 292 -2.55 18.15 0.96
C GLU A 292 -2.68 16.74 1.55
N SER A 293 -3.85 16.14 1.47
CA SER A 293 -4.00 14.77 1.93
C SER A 293 -3.14 13.84 1.05
N LEU A 294 -2.66 12.74 1.60
CA LEU A 294 -1.98 11.72 0.79
C LEU A 294 -2.86 11.25 -0.37
N GLU A 295 -4.20 11.32 -0.21
CA GLU A 295 -5.17 11.00 -1.27
C GLU A 295 -5.13 12.03 -2.42
N ASP A 296 -5.02 13.33 -2.11
CA ASP A 296 -4.87 14.39 -3.13
C ASP A 296 -3.52 14.28 -3.83
N TYR A 297 -2.46 13.97 -3.07
CA TYR A 297 -1.14 13.67 -3.62
C TYR A 297 -1.21 12.50 -4.61
N PHE A 298 -1.85 11.40 -4.22
CA PHE A 298 -2.03 10.23 -5.07
C PHE A 298 -2.82 10.57 -6.35
N LYS A 299 -3.93 11.31 -6.24
CA LYS A 299 -4.71 11.79 -7.39
C LYS A 299 -3.86 12.59 -8.35
N ARG A 300 -2.98 13.47 -7.82
CA ARG A 300 -2.08 14.27 -8.63
C ARG A 300 -1.05 13.42 -9.38
N VAL A 301 -0.43 12.45 -8.70
CA VAL A 301 0.58 11.55 -9.28
C VAL A 301 -0.03 10.63 -10.34
N THR A 302 -1.28 10.18 -10.14
CA THR A 302 -2.01 9.31 -11.07
C THR A 302 -2.82 10.04 -12.15
N GLY A 303 -2.59 11.35 -12.36
CA GLY A 303 -3.21 12.14 -13.44
C GLY A 303 -4.63 12.60 -13.17
N GLY A 304 -5.05 12.73 -11.90
CA GLY A 304 -6.33 13.33 -11.51
C GLY A 304 -7.53 12.38 -11.48
N GLU A 305 -7.39 11.17 -11.95
CA GLU A 305 -8.40 10.14 -11.77
C GLU A 305 -8.18 9.47 -10.39
N GLY A 306 -8.99 9.86 -9.41
CA GLY A 306 -8.91 9.29 -8.05
C GLY A 306 -9.07 7.77 -8.02
N ILE A 307 -8.68 7.18 -6.89
CA ILE A 307 -9.05 5.81 -6.52
C ILE A 307 -10.56 5.84 -6.29
N ALA A 308 -11.34 5.27 -7.20
CA ALA A 308 -12.79 5.08 -7.04
C ALA A 308 -13.04 3.74 -6.40
#